data_82581f177fdcdd0a4c612131c1f86458
#
_entry.id   82581f177fdcdd0a4c612131c1f86458
#
_cell.length_a   1.000
_cell.length_b   1.000
_cell.length_c   1.000
_cell.angle_alpha   90.00
_cell.angle_beta   90.00
_cell.angle_gamma   90.00
#
_symmetry.space_group_name_H-M   'P 1'
#
loop_
_entity.id
_entity.type
_entity.pdbx_description
1 polymer ?
#
loop_
_entity_poly.entity_id
_entity_poly.type
_entity_poly.pdbx_seq_one_letter_code
_entity_poly.pdbx_strand_id
1 'polypeptide(L)'
;HVYRSSLNAIIAYCGKEDFTFHEVSPEWLKGFEVHLRSRGCSWNTVSTYLRTFRAVYNRAVDLRKAPYVPHLFRSVYTGTRADHKRALGEEDIKKVFARLSQAFVGSPSLRKAQELFILMFLLRGLPFVDLAYLRKSDLRDNVITYRRRKTGRTLSVTLTAEAIILVKRYMNRDSSSPYLFSLLKSREGTPEAYREYQLALRTFNRQLMLLGELLGLGDRLSSYTARHTWATTAYYCEIHPGIISEAMGHSSITVT
;
A
#
# COMPACT_ATOMS: atom_id res chain seq x y z
N HIS A 1 -10.43 10.36 3.20
CA HIS A 1 -11.11 9.27 2.47
C HIS A 1 -11.76 8.27 3.43
N VAL A 2 -11.02 7.71 4.42
CA VAL A 2 -11.53 6.69 5.35
C VAL A 2 -12.73 7.20 6.16
N TYR A 3 -12.68 8.43 6.69
CA TYR A 3 -13.78 9.03 7.43
C TYR A 3 -15.07 9.09 6.60
N ARG A 4 -14.98 9.51 5.34
CA ARG A 4 -16.14 9.57 4.45
C ARG A 4 -16.71 8.17 4.18
N SER A 5 -15.86 7.17 3.94
CA SER A 5 -16.30 5.80 3.72
C SER A 5 -16.97 5.21 4.97
N SER A 6 -16.43 5.48 6.15
CA SER A 6 -17.03 5.07 7.43
C SER A 6 -18.38 5.75 7.65
N LEU A 7 -18.49 7.06 7.39
CA LEU A 7 -19.74 7.80 7.49
C LEU A 7 -20.80 7.25 6.53
N ASN A 8 -20.46 7.04 5.26
CA ASN A 8 -21.39 6.47 4.29
C ASN A 8 -21.89 5.07 4.70
N ALA A 9 -21.03 4.26 5.33
CA ALA A 9 -21.42 2.95 5.83
C ALA A 9 -22.38 3.07 7.03
N ILE A 10 -22.21 4.05 7.92
CA ILE A 10 -23.11 4.34 9.03
C ILE A 10 -24.46 4.82 8.52
N ILE A 11 -24.48 5.79 7.58
CA ILE A 11 -25.71 6.29 6.96
C ILE A 11 -26.49 5.12 6.32
N ALA A 12 -25.79 4.24 5.59
CA ALA A 12 -26.41 3.07 4.96
C ALA A 12 -26.99 2.07 5.99
N TYR A 13 -26.39 1.97 7.18
CA TYR A 13 -26.91 1.13 8.27
C TYR A 13 -28.09 1.77 8.98
N CYS A 14 -28.02 3.08 9.28
CA CYS A 14 -29.09 3.81 9.99
C CYS A 14 -30.30 4.09 9.08
N GLY A 15 -30.12 4.12 7.76
CA GLY A 15 -31.16 4.54 6.80
C GLY A 15 -31.50 6.03 6.86
N LYS A 16 -30.73 6.84 7.59
CA LYS A 16 -30.95 8.29 7.78
C LYS A 16 -29.61 9.03 7.94
N GLU A 17 -29.59 10.32 7.58
CA GLU A 17 -28.40 11.18 7.68
C GLU A 17 -28.26 11.89 9.04
N ASP A 18 -29.35 12.05 9.78
CA ASP A 18 -29.45 12.77 11.04
C ASP A 18 -29.18 11.89 12.29
N PHE A 19 -28.24 10.96 12.15
CA PHE A 19 -27.83 10.08 13.24
C PHE A 19 -27.13 10.85 14.37
N THR A 20 -27.53 10.54 15.64
CA THR A 20 -26.96 11.16 16.84
C THR A 20 -26.09 10.19 17.65
N PHE A 21 -25.09 10.72 18.35
CA PHE A 21 -24.22 9.89 19.23
C PHE A 21 -24.97 9.28 20.43
N HIS A 22 -26.14 9.79 20.80
CA HIS A 22 -26.97 9.22 21.86
C HIS A 22 -27.60 7.88 21.47
N GLU A 23 -27.72 7.61 20.17
CA GLU A 23 -28.23 6.34 19.65
C GLU A 23 -27.20 5.20 19.70
N VAL A 24 -25.94 5.51 20.01
CA VAL A 24 -24.83 4.53 19.98
C VAL A 24 -24.81 3.74 21.28
N SER A 25 -25.13 2.46 21.20
CA SER A 25 -25.01 1.48 22.29
C SER A 25 -24.09 0.32 21.89
N PRO A 26 -23.67 -0.55 22.81
CA PRO A 26 -22.96 -1.80 22.47
C PRO A 26 -23.74 -2.66 21.47
N GLU A 27 -25.08 -2.73 21.61
CA GLU A 27 -25.97 -3.48 20.72
C GLU A 27 -26.01 -2.84 19.32
N TRP A 28 -26.11 -1.51 19.24
CA TRP A 28 -26.06 -0.78 17.98
C TRP A 28 -24.74 -1.04 17.26
N LEU A 29 -23.60 -0.97 17.97
CA LEU A 29 -22.28 -1.26 17.39
C LEU A 29 -22.19 -2.71 16.90
N LYS A 30 -22.75 -3.65 17.64
CA LYS A 30 -22.78 -5.06 17.21
C LYS A 30 -23.66 -5.26 15.99
N GLY A 31 -24.82 -4.61 15.92
CA GLY A 31 -25.67 -4.60 14.74
C GLY A 31 -24.96 -4.01 13.51
N PHE A 32 -24.24 -2.91 13.69
CA PHE A 32 -23.43 -2.32 12.62
C PHE A 32 -22.29 -3.26 12.14
N GLU A 33 -21.60 -3.95 13.05
CA GLU A 33 -20.61 -4.98 12.72
C GLU A 33 -21.23 -6.09 11.86
N VAL A 34 -22.39 -6.61 12.27
CA VAL A 34 -23.12 -7.66 11.53
C VAL A 34 -23.56 -7.15 10.16
N HIS A 35 -24.09 -5.94 10.09
CA HIS A 35 -24.46 -5.30 8.81
C HIS A 35 -23.27 -5.19 7.84
N LEU A 36 -22.10 -4.74 8.32
CA LEU A 36 -20.90 -4.68 7.49
C LEU A 36 -20.48 -6.07 6.98
N ARG A 37 -20.57 -7.08 7.85
CA ARG A 37 -20.24 -8.46 7.48
C ARG A 37 -21.22 -9.04 6.45
N SER A 38 -22.51 -8.80 6.61
CA SER A 38 -23.53 -9.25 5.64
C SER A 38 -23.35 -8.62 4.26
N ARG A 39 -22.75 -7.41 4.18
CA ARG A 39 -22.36 -6.74 2.93
C ARG A 39 -21.02 -7.22 2.35
N GLY A 40 -20.43 -8.27 2.89
CA GLY A 40 -19.18 -8.86 2.39
C GLY A 40 -17.91 -8.12 2.82
N CYS A 41 -17.98 -7.15 3.75
CA CYS A 41 -16.78 -6.48 4.25
C CYS A 41 -15.84 -7.48 4.94
N SER A 42 -14.53 -7.41 4.63
CA SER A 42 -13.52 -8.17 5.35
C SER A 42 -13.43 -7.72 6.82
N TRP A 43 -12.93 -8.56 7.72
CA TRP A 43 -12.71 -8.20 9.13
C TRP A 43 -11.82 -6.97 9.29
N ASN A 44 -10.81 -6.80 8.45
CA ASN A 44 -9.96 -5.60 8.46
C ASN A 44 -10.71 -4.34 8.03
N THR A 45 -11.67 -4.45 7.10
CA THR A 45 -12.55 -3.34 6.71
C THR A 45 -13.49 -2.96 7.83
N VAL A 46 -14.13 -3.96 8.47
CA VAL A 46 -14.99 -3.78 9.64
C VAL A 46 -14.21 -3.07 10.76
N SER A 47 -13.04 -3.59 11.11
CA SER A 47 -12.16 -2.98 12.11
C SER A 47 -11.80 -1.53 11.76
N THR A 48 -11.49 -1.26 10.49
CA THR A 48 -11.15 0.10 10.04
C THR A 48 -12.31 1.06 10.26
N TYR A 49 -13.54 0.66 9.92
CA TYR A 49 -14.72 1.51 10.10
C TYR A 49 -15.05 1.72 11.59
N LEU A 50 -15.01 0.66 12.38
CA LEU A 50 -15.27 0.75 13.83
C LEU A 50 -14.19 1.57 14.57
N ARG A 51 -12.93 1.40 14.22
CA ARG A 51 -11.82 2.23 14.79
C ARG A 51 -11.95 3.69 14.40
N THR A 52 -12.32 3.97 13.16
CA THR A 52 -12.56 5.34 12.68
C THR A 52 -13.74 5.96 13.43
N PHE A 53 -14.82 5.21 13.57
CA PHE A 53 -15.98 5.66 14.34
C PHE A 53 -15.65 5.88 15.81
N ARG A 54 -14.91 4.97 16.45
CA ARG A 54 -14.42 5.13 17.83
C ARG A 54 -13.63 6.41 18.01
N ALA A 55 -12.74 6.74 17.07
CA ALA A 55 -11.96 7.97 17.15
C ALA A 55 -12.85 9.23 17.07
N VAL A 56 -13.87 9.23 16.22
CA VAL A 56 -14.86 10.33 16.12
C VAL A 56 -15.72 10.41 17.36
N TYR A 57 -16.22 9.27 17.87
CA TYR A 57 -17.03 9.20 19.10
C TYR A 57 -16.27 9.74 20.31
N ASN A 58 -15.05 9.26 20.54
CA ASN A 58 -14.21 9.74 21.64
C ASN A 58 -13.95 11.23 21.55
N ARG A 59 -13.70 11.75 20.32
CA ARG A 59 -13.56 13.21 20.11
C ARG A 59 -14.85 13.97 20.46
N ALA A 60 -16.02 13.41 20.14
CA ALA A 60 -17.30 14.00 20.49
C ALA A 60 -17.54 14.01 22.02
N VAL A 61 -17.10 12.96 22.73
CA VAL A 61 -17.13 12.89 24.21
C VAL A 61 -16.24 13.97 24.81
N ASP A 62 -14.99 14.12 24.32
CA ASP A 62 -14.06 15.19 24.76
C ASP A 62 -14.68 16.59 24.59
N LEU A 63 -15.45 16.77 23.53
CA LEU A 63 -16.16 18.03 23.22
C LEU A 63 -17.51 18.15 23.91
N ARG A 64 -17.89 17.22 24.78
CA ARG A 64 -19.19 17.15 25.46
C ARG A 64 -20.40 17.12 24.52
N LYS A 65 -20.23 16.54 23.33
CA LYS A 65 -21.27 16.34 22.31
C LYS A 65 -21.77 14.90 22.21
N ALA A 66 -21.20 13.99 22.99
CA ALA A 66 -21.60 12.60 23.12
C ALA A 66 -21.49 12.17 24.59
N PRO A 67 -22.35 11.24 25.07
CA PRO A 67 -22.22 10.67 26.40
C PRO A 67 -20.96 9.82 26.52
N TYR A 68 -20.33 9.83 27.69
CA TYR A 68 -19.28 8.85 27.99
C TYR A 68 -19.91 7.53 28.37
N VAL A 69 -19.62 6.46 27.61
CA VAL A 69 -20.05 5.10 27.91
C VAL A 69 -18.80 4.22 28.12
N PRO A 70 -18.59 3.68 29.34
CA PRO A 70 -17.44 2.82 29.61
C PRO A 70 -17.44 1.59 28.70
N HIS A 71 -16.27 1.28 28.13
CA HIS A 71 -16.06 0.08 27.30
C HIS A 71 -16.99 -0.09 26.09
N LEU A 72 -17.59 1.00 25.58
CA LEU A 72 -18.57 1.01 24.49
C LEU A 72 -18.18 0.11 23.28
N PHE A 73 -16.92 0.12 22.88
CA PHE A 73 -16.41 -0.63 21.71
C PHE A 73 -15.83 -2.01 22.08
N ARG A 74 -16.04 -2.53 23.30
CA ARG A 74 -15.42 -3.80 23.74
C ARG A 74 -15.98 -5.02 23.01
N SER A 75 -17.26 -4.99 22.65
CA SER A 75 -17.99 -6.12 22.05
C SER A 75 -17.77 -6.27 20.54
N VAL A 76 -17.10 -5.31 19.88
CA VAL A 76 -16.90 -5.28 18.43
C VAL A 76 -15.46 -5.46 18.02
N TYR A 77 -15.26 -5.96 16.80
CA TYR A 77 -13.94 -6.25 16.30
C TYR A 77 -13.17 -4.99 15.86
N THR A 78 -12.13 -4.65 16.59
CA THR A 78 -11.22 -3.52 16.28
C THR A 78 -9.76 -3.97 16.09
N GLY A 79 -9.52 -5.26 15.93
CA GLY A 79 -8.21 -5.86 15.71
C GLY A 79 -7.73 -5.80 14.26
N THR A 80 -6.64 -6.48 13.98
CA THR A 80 -6.11 -6.67 12.61
C THR A 80 -5.86 -8.16 12.40
N ARG A 81 -6.30 -8.69 11.26
CA ARG A 81 -6.01 -10.07 10.84
C ARG A 81 -5.04 -10.04 9.67
N ALA A 82 -4.02 -10.89 9.73
CA ALA A 82 -3.11 -11.16 8.62
C ALA A 82 -3.61 -12.42 7.87
N ASP A 83 -4.72 -12.27 7.15
CA ASP A 83 -5.44 -13.41 6.58
C ASP A 83 -4.78 -13.99 5.31
N HIS A 84 -3.84 -13.26 4.67
CA HIS A 84 -3.20 -13.68 3.43
C HIS A 84 -1.72 -13.36 3.42
N LYS A 85 -0.89 -14.35 3.12
CA LYS A 85 0.50 -14.12 2.72
C LYS A 85 0.49 -13.43 1.35
N ARG A 86 1.14 -12.28 1.25
CA ARG A 86 1.22 -11.49 0.00
C ARG A 86 2.59 -11.61 -0.67
N ALA A 87 3.50 -12.36 -0.07
CA ALA A 87 4.81 -12.62 -0.63
C ALA A 87 4.72 -13.75 -1.63
N LEU A 88 5.39 -13.61 -2.77
CA LEU A 88 5.55 -14.68 -3.74
C LEU A 88 6.47 -15.77 -3.16
N GLY A 89 6.16 -17.02 -3.47
CA GLY A 89 7.07 -18.13 -3.26
C GLY A 89 8.23 -18.11 -4.24
N GLU A 90 9.26 -18.93 -3.98
CA GLU A 90 10.48 -18.97 -4.78
C GLU A 90 10.22 -19.24 -6.27
N GLU A 91 9.35 -20.21 -6.58
CA GLU A 91 9.00 -20.56 -7.95
C GLU A 91 8.30 -19.42 -8.69
N ASP A 92 7.41 -18.69 -7.99
CA ASP A 92 6.70 -17.56 -8.58
C ASP A 92 7.62 -16.35 -8.78
N ILE A 93 8.58 -16.14 -7.88
CA ILE A 93 9.66 -15.15 -8.07
C ILE A 93 10.44 -15.50 -9.33
N LYS A 94 10.87 -16.75 -9.51
CA LYS A 94 11.58 -17.21 -10.70
C LYS A 94 10.78 -16.95 -11.97
N LYS A 95 9.45 -17.22 -11.99
CA LYS A 95 8.59 -16.93 -13.14
C LYS A 95 8.54 -15.43 -13.46
N VAL A 96 8.45 -14.57 -12.45
CA VAL A 96 8.43 -13.11 -12.64
C VAL A 96 9.76 -12.61 -13.18
N PHE A 97 10.90 -13.16 -12.72
CA PHE A 97 12.25 -12.73 -13.11
C PHE A 97 12.75 -13.38 -14.41
N ALA A 98 12.37 -14.62 -14.73
CA ALA A 98 12.87 -15.38 -15.86
C ALA A 98 12.67 -14.67 -17.21
N ARG A 99 11.63 -13.85 -17.34
CA ARG A 99 11.30 -13.14 -18.59
C ARG A 99 12.04 -11.81 -18.79
N LEU A 100 12.98 -11.44 -17.93
CA LEU A 100 13.87 -10.31 -18.21
C LEU A 100 14.81 -10.59 -19.40
N SER A 101 15.17 -11.87 -19.58
CA SER A 101 16.12 -12.33 -20.60
C SER A 101 15.46 -12.95 -21.85
N GLN A 102 14.17 -13.24 -21.83
CA GLN A 102 13.44 -13.89 -22.94
C GLN A 102 12.55 -12.90 -23.70
N ALA A 103 12.18 -13.25 -24.95
CA ALA A 103 11.19 -12.50 -25.70
C ALA A 103 9.88 -12.40 -24.93
N PHE A 104 9.54 -11.18 -24.52
CA PHE A 104 8.33 -10.95 -23.72
C PHE A 104 7.07 -11.14 -24.55
N VAL A 105 6.23 -12.08 -24.14
CA VAL A 105 4.92 -12.31 -24.76
C VAL A 105 3.88 -11.47 -24.02
N GLY A 106 3.52 -10.30 -24.56
CA GLY A 106 2.53 -9.39 -23.98
C GLY A 106 2.68 -7.96 -24.48
N SER A 107 1.81 -7.09 -23.99
CA SER A 107 1.85 -5.67 -24.38
C SER A 107 3.05 -4.93 -23.76
N PRO A 108 3.52 -3.82 -24.37
CA PRO A 108 4.57 -2.99 -23.78
C PRO A 108 4.25 -2.46 -22.38
N SER A 109 2.94 -2.22 -22.09
CA SER A 109 2.49 -1.78 -20.77
C SER A 109 2.61 -2.88 -19.72
N LEU A 110 2.37 -4.13 -20.09
CA LEU A 110 2.51 -5.30 -19.22
C LEU A 110 3.99 -5.53 -18.89
N ARG A 111 4.86 -5.44 -19.91
CA ARG A 111 6.32 -5.51 -19.71
C ARG A 111 6.82 -4.41 -18.78
N LYS A 112 6.38 -3.16 -18.98
CA LYS A 112 6.74 -2.05 -18.10
C LYS A 112 6.32 -2.32 -16.65
N ALA A 113 5.11 -2.88 -16.43
CA ALA A 113 4.64 -3.21 -15.10
C ALA A 113 5.50 -4.30 -14.46
N GLN A 114 5.84 -5.36 -15.18
CA GLN A 114 6.75 -6.40 -14.70
C GLN A 114 8.12 -5.82 -14.33
N GLU A 115 8.74 -5.06 -15.20
CA GLU A 115 10.07 -4.51 -14.97
C GLU A 115 10.10 -3.47 -13.83
N LEU A 116 9.04 -2.66 -13.66
CA LEU A 116 8.91 -1.78 -12.51
C LEU A 116 8.66 -2.55 -11.20
N PHE A 117 7.92 -3.66 -11.25
CA PHE A 117 7.74 -4.53 -10.08
C PHE A 117 9.09 -5.13 -9.64
N ILE A 118 9.88 -5.63 -10.60
CA ILE A 118 11.23 -6.14 -10.34
C ILE A 118 12.13 -5.04 -9.78
N LEU A 119 12.08 -3.84 -10.35
CA LEU A 119 12.83 -2.70 -9.83
C LEU A 119 12.44 -2.38 -8.38
N MET A 120 11.14 -2.37 -8.06
CA MET A 120 10.68 -2.17 -6.68
C MET A 120 11.23 -3.24 -5.73
N PHE A 121 11.30 -4.50 -6.16
CA PHE A 121 11.91 -5.58 -5.39
C PHE A 121 13.41 -5.35 -5.20
N LEU A 122 14.18 -5.06 -6.26
CA LEU A 122 15.61 -4.79 -6.22
C LEU A 122 15.95 -3.57 -5.35
N LEU A 123 15.04 -2.62 -5.26
CA LEU A 123 15.13 -1.45 -4.38
C LEU A 123 14.63 -1.74 -2.94
N ARG A 124 14.86 -2.96 -2.45
CA ARG A 124 14.51 -3.40 -1.09
C ARG A 124 13.02 -3.27 -0.76
N GLY A 125 12.17 -3.63 -1.72
CA GLY A 125 10.73 -3.53 -1.56
C GLY A 125 10.24 -2.07 -1.50
N LEU A 126 10.81 -1.19 -2.32
CA LEU A 126 10.38 0.20 -2.47
C LEU A 126 8.88 0.26 -2.77
N PRO A 127 8.04 0.96 -1.95
CA PRO A 127 6.62 1.12 -2.26
C PRO A 127 6.39 1.92 -3.53
N PHE A 128 5.30 1.62 -4.25
CA PHE A 128 4.95 2.35 -5.46
C PHE A 128 4.78 3.86 -5.26
N VAL A 129 4.30 4.28 -4.09
CA VAL A 129 4.20 5.71 -3.78
C VAL A 129 5.58 6.37 -3.74
N ASP A 130 6.58 5.73 -3.13
CA ASP A 130 7.93 6.26 -3.07
C ASP A 130 8.57 6.23 -4.48
N LEU A 131 8.38 5.13 -5.26
CA LEU A 131 8.81 5.04 -6.66
C LEU A 131 8.25 6.18 -7.52
N ALA A 132 6.95 6.48 -7.39
CA ALA A 132 6.27 7.49 -8.21
C ALA A 132 6.79 8.91 -7.95
N TYR A 133 7.22 9.18 -6.74
CA TYR A 133 7.72 10.50 -6.33
C TYR A 133 9.25 10.61 -6.27
N LEU A 134 10.02 9.55 -6.66
CA LEU A 134 11.47 9.66 -6.79
C LEU A 134 11.84 10.79 -7.73
N ARG A 135 12.84 11.57 -7.35
CA ARG A 135 13.36 12.69 -8.12
C ARG A 135 14.66 12.29 -8.82
N LYS A 136 14.99 12.97 -9.89
CA LYS A 136 16.30 12.81 -10.57
C LYS A 136 17.47 13.13 -9.64
N SER A 137 17.28 14.10 -8.74
CA SER A 137 18.25 14.48 -7.71
C SER A 137 18.52 13.41 -6.67
N ASP A 138 17.59 12.46 -6.51
CA ASP A 138 17.72 11.36 -5.52
C ASP A 138 18.69 10.28 -6.01
N LEU A 139 18.99 10.25 -7.32
CA LEU A 139 19.95 9.32 -7.93
C LEU A 139 21.32 9.98 -8.09
N ARG A 140 22.33 9.48 -7.40
CA ARG A 140 23.74 9.89 -7.53
C ARG A 140 24.65 8.66 -7.43
N ASP A 141 25.62 8.55 -8.31
CA ASP A 141 26.65 7.49 -8.27
C ASP A 141 26.10 6.07 -8.06
N ASN A 142 25.03 5.74 -8.76
CA ASN A 142 24.30 4.47 -8.62
C ASN A 142 23.73 4.22 -7.23
N VAL A 143 23.50 5.25 -6.44
CA VAL A 143 22.80 5.20 -5.15
C VAL A 143 21.53 6.03 -5.26
N ILE A 144 20.39 5.45 -4.88
CA ILE A 144 19.14 6.19 -4.69
C ILE A 144 19.00 6.51 -3.20
N THR A 145 19.01 7.82 -2.88
CA THR A 145 18.75 8.31 -1.52
C THR A 145 17.44 9.09 -1.51
N TYR A 146 16.45 8.61 -0.79
CA TYR A 146 15.12 9.20 -0.76
C TYR A 146 14.51 9.21 0.64
N ARG A 147 13.56 10.10 0.86
CA ARG A 147 12.78 10.16 2.10
C ARG A 147 11.47 9.40 1.97
N ARG A 148 11.28 8.35 2.79
CA ARG A 148 10.03 7.57 2.82
C ARG A 148 8.82 8.45 3.09
N ARG A 149 7.83 8.43 2.21
CA ARG A 149 6.63 9.28 2.34
C ARG A 149 5.76 8.93 3.55
N LYS A 150 5.70 7.65 3.92
CA LYS A 150 4.88 7.19 5.05
C LYS A 150 5.50 7.49 6.42
N THR A 151 6.81 7.38 6.56
CA THR A 151 7.52 7.43 7.86
C THR A 151 8.47 8.60 7.99
N GLY A 152 8.76 9.30 6.91
CA GLY A 152 9.74 10.39 6.88
C GLY A 152 11.20 9.97 7.03
N ARG A 153 11.50 8.66 7.12
CA ARG A 153 12.88 8.16 7.22
C ARG A 153 13.61 8.30 5.90
N THR A 154 14.86 8.72 5.94
CA THR A 154 15.78 8.71 4.80
C THR A 154 16.36 7.32 4.62
N LEU A 155 16.31 6.81 3.41
CA LEU A 155 16.87 5.52 3.01
C LEU A 155 17.80 5.69 1.83
N SER A 156 18.91 4.94 1.83
CA SER A 156 19.85 4.88 0.72
C SER A 156 19.98 3.45 0.21
N VAL A 157 19.82 3.27 -1.09
CA VAL A 157 19.90 1.96 -1.76
C VAL A 157 20.91 2.03 -2.89
N THR A 158 21.98 1.26 -2.78
CA THR A 158 22.93 1.05 -3.87
C THR A 158 22.29 0.15 -4.92
N LEU A 159 22.33 0.57 -6.18
CA LEU A 159 21.71 -0.14 -7.28
C LEU A 159 22.59 -1.33 -7.71
N THR A 160 21.94 -2.48 -7.92
CA THR A 160 22.57 -3.62 -8.61
C THR A 160 22.67 -3.31 -10.12
N ALA A 161 23.45 -4.10 -10.85
CA ALA A 161 23.60 -3.95 -12.31
C ALA A 161 22.24 -4.00 -13.03
N GLU A 162 21.37 -4.93 -12.62
CA GLU A 162 20.02 -5.09 -13.16
C GLU A 162 19.14 -3.87 -12.85
N ALA A 163 19.23 -3.35 -11.62
CA ALA A 163 18.49 -2.15 -11.22
C ALA A 163 18.93 -0.92 -12.05
N ILE A 164 20.23 -0.77 -12.31
CA ILE A 164 20.78 0.31 -13.16
C ILE A 164 20.19 0.24 -14.56
N ILE A 165 20.13 -0.97 -15.16
CA ILE A 165 19.56 -1.16 -16.51
C ILE A 165 18.09 -0.73 -16.52
N LEU A 166 17.30 -1.14 -15.52
CA LEU A 166 15.88 -0.80 -15.43
C LEU A 166 15.66 0.71 -15.16
N VAL A 167 16.46 1.31 -14.29
CA VAL A 167 16.41 2.75 -14.05
C VAL A 167 16.71 3.51 -15.34
N LYS A 168 17.79 3.20 -16.06
CA LYS A 168 18.15 3.84 -17.34
C LYS A 168 17.06 3.66 -18.41
N ARG A 169 16.41 2.50 -18.47
CA ARG A 169 15.34 2.20 -19.42
C ARG A 169 14.10 3.07 -19.20
N TYR A 170 13.70 3.28 -17.94
CA TYR A 170 12.46 3.98 -17.57
C TYR A 170 12.65 5.41 -17.06
N MET A 171 13.89 5.88 -16.99
CA MET A 171 14.19 7.25 -16.58
C MET A 171 13.44 8.26 -17.44
N ASN A 172 12.86 9.25 -16.78
CA ASN A 172 12.17 10.35 -17.43
C ASN A 172 13.16 11.23 -18.19
N ARG A 173 13.01 11.30 -19.51
CA ARG A 173 13.88 12.06 -20.40
C ARG A 173 13.51 13.55 -20.50
N ASP A 174 12.33 13.93 -20.01
CA ASP A 174 11.93 15.33 -19.96
C ASP A 174 12.79 16.07 -18.93
N SER A 175 13.67 16.96 -19.40
CA SER A 175 14.59 17.73 -18.56
C SER A 175 13.88 18.69 -17.61
N SER A 176 12.66 19.14 -17.95
CA SER A 176 11.85 20.05 -17.13
C SER A 176 11.19 19.34 -15.96
N SER A 177 11.02 18.02 -16.05
CA SER A 177 10.39 17.22 -14.99
C SER A 177 11.40 16.87 -13.89
N PRO A 178 11.09 17.12 -12.61
CA PRO A 178 11.95 16.74 -11.50
C PRO A 178 11.93 15.25 -11.20
N TYR A 179 10.91 14.51 -11.69
CA TYR A 179 10.69 13.10 -11.35
C TYR A 179 11.63 12.17 -12.11
N LEU A 180 12.14 11.15 -11.40
CA LEU A 180 13.03 10.14 -11.98
C LEU A 180 12.32 9.28 -13.03
N PHE A 181 11.03 8.97 -12.79
CA PHE A 181 10.19 8.20 -13.71
C PHE A 181 9.00 9.03 -14.18
N SER A 182 8.54 8.79 -15.42
CA SER A 182 7.38 9.49 -16.02
C SER A 182 6.04 8.94 -15.48
N LEU A 183 5.88 8.88 -14.14
CA LEU A 183 4.66 8.44 -13.48
C LEU A 183 3.78 9.63 -13.07
N LEU A 184 4.41 10.77 -12.80
CA LEU A 184 3.78 12.03 -12.42
C LEU A 184 4.27 13.14 -13.35
N LYS A 185 3.41 14.15 -13.55
CA LYS A 185 3.72 15.37 -14.32
C LYS A 185 3.56 16.63 -13.44
N SER A 186 2.50 16.66 -12.64
CA SER A 186 2.17 17.81 -11.81
C SER A 186 3.10 17.96 -10.61
N ARG A 187 3.21 19.19 -10.12
CA ARG A 187 4.06 19.54 -8.97
C ARG A 187 3.61 18.75 -7.72
N GLU A 188 4.57 18.20 -7.00
CA GLU A 188 4.35 17.55 -5.71
C GLU A 188 3.60 18.44 -4.72
N GLY A 189 2.69 17.85 -3.95
CA GLY A 189 1.84 18.53 -2.98
C GLY A 189 0.53 19.10 -3.56
N THR A 190 0.34 19.02 -4.88
CA THR A 190 -0.91 19.46 -5.52
C THR A 190 -1.95 18.33 -5.57
N PRO A 191 -3.26 18.66 -5.60
CA PRO A 191 -4.32 17.67 -5.81
C PRO A 191 -4.18 16.92 -7.15
N GLU A 192 -3.63 17.56 -8.17
CA GLU A 192 -3.38 17.00 -9.50
C GLU A 192 -2.34 15.88 -9.42
N ALA A 193 -1.19 16.13 -8.80
CA ALA A 193 -0.16 15.10 -8.58
C ALA A 193 -0.70 13.90 -7.79
N TYR A 194 -1.58 14.13 -6.83
CA TYR A 194 -2.22 13.06 -6.08
C TYR A 194 -3.19 12.25 -6.94
N ARG A 195 -3.98 12.89 -7.82
CA ARG A 195 -4.86 12.18 -8.77
C ARG A 195 -4.06 11.37 -9.79
N GLU A 196 -2.97 11.94 -10.33
CA GLU A 196 -2.05 11.24 -11.23
C GLU A 196 -1.45 10.00 -10.56
N TYR A 197 -0.96 10.14 -9.32
CA TYR A 197 -0.47 9.01 -8.54
C TYR A 197 -1.53 7.93 -8.35
N GLN A 198 -2.76 8.28 -7.99
CA GLN A 198 -3.83 7.30 -7.82
C GLN A 198 -4.17 6.58 -9.12
N LEU A 199 -4.17 7.30 -10.25
CA LEU A 199 -4.40 6.71 -11.56
C LEU A 199 -3.25 5.77 -11.95
N ALA A 200 -2.01 6.21 -11.78
CA ALA A 200 -0.82 5.41 -12.04
C ALA A 200 -0.81 4.12 -11.20
N LEU A 201 -1.14 4.20 -9.91
CA LEU A 201 -1.22 3.04 -9.02
C LEU A 201 -2.31 2.05 -9.45
N ARG A 202 -3.51 2.54 -9.83
CA ARG A 202 -4.60 1.68 -10.31
C ARG A 202 -4.22 0.97 -11.61
N THR A 203 -3.65 1.72 -12.55
CA THR A 203 -3.16 1.17 -13.82
C THR A 203 -2.07 0.12 -13.60
N PHE A 204 -1.10 0.43 -12.74
CA PHE A 204 -0.02 -0.49 -12.40
C PHE A 204 -0.55 -1.78 -11.77
N ASN A 205 -1.42 -1.70 -10.77
CA ASN A 205 -2.00 -2.88 -10.13
C ASN A 205 -2.87 -3.71 -11.09
N ARG A 206 -3.58 -3.06 -12.04
CA ARG A 206 -4.31 -3.77 -13.09
C ARG A 206 -3.37 -4.56 -14.00
N GLN A 207 -2.26 -3.97 -14.42
CA GLN A 207 -1.26 -4.66 -15.23
C GLN A 207 -0.60 -5.81 -14.46
N LEU A 208 -0.31 -5.62 -13.17
CA LEU A 208 0.23 -6.68 -12.33
C LEU A 208 -0.75 -7.85 -12.15
N MET A 209 -2.05 -7.58 -12.04
CA MET A 209 -3.08 -8.63 -11.99
C MET A 209 -3.06 -9.46 -13.27
N LEU A 210 -3.08 -8.82 -14.44
CA LEU A 210 -3.00 -9.49 -15.74
C LEU A 210 -1.68 -10.26 -15.90
N LEU A 211 -0.57 -9.71 -15.39
CA LEU A 211 0.71 -10.40 -15.38
C LEU A 211 0.66 -11.68 -14.53
N GLY A 212 0.05 -11.61 -13.34
CA GLY A 212 -0.14 -12.77 -12.47
C GLY A 212 -0.94 -13.88 -13.13
N GLU A 213 -2.03 -13.53 -13.82
CA GLU A 213 -2.85 -14.45 -14.61
C GLU A 213 -2.03 -15.09 -15.75
N LEU A 214 -1.30 -14.29 -16.52
CA LEU A 214 -0.43 -14.75 -17.62
C LEU A 214 0.68 -15.71 -17.16
N LEU A 215 1.20 -15.49 -15.95
CA LEU A 215 2.26 -16.31 -15.36
C LEU A 215 1.73 -17.52 -14.58
N GLY A 216 0.41 -17.66 -14.45
CA GLY A 216 -0.21 -18.71 -13.65
C GLY A 216 0.20 -18.64 -12.17
N LEU A 217 0.28 -17.44 -11.59
CA LEU A 217 0.60 -17.28 -10.18
C LEU A 217 -0.62 -17.63 -9.33
N GLY A 218 -0.40 -18.34 -8.21
CA GLY A 218 -1.48 -18.76 -7.30
C GLY A 218 -2.12 -17.58 -6.55
N ASP A 219 -1.36 -16.52 -6.29
CA ASP A 219 -1.80 -15.34 -5.56
C ASP A 219 -1.90 -14.10 -6.45
N ARG A 220 -2.79 -13.18 -6.06
CA ARG A 220 -2.99 -11.93 -6.77
C ARG A 220 -1.78 -11.01 -6.66
N LEU A 221 -1.11 -10.75 -7.79
CA LEU A 221 0.03 -9.84 -7.85
C LEU A 221 -0.44 -8.38 -7.70
N SER A 222 0.26 -7.61 -6.89
CA SER A 222 0.02 -6.20 -6.65
C SER A 222 1.31 -5.43 -6.37
N SER A 223 1.28 -4.11 -6.42
CA SER A 223 2.43 -3.27 -6.09
C SER A 223 2.99 -3.53 -4.68
N TYR A 224 2.14 -3.96 -3.75
CA TYR A 224 2.57 -4.25 -2.38
C TYR A 224 3.23 -5.63 -2.25
N THR A 225 2.96 -6.53 -3.19
CA THR A 225 3.57 -7.87 -3.27
C THR A 225 5.10 -7.79 -3.36
N ALA A 226 5.67 -6.87 -4.16
CA ALA A 226 7.13 -6.70 -4.26
C ALA A 226 7.80 -6.48 -2.89
N ARG A 227 7.16 -5.66 -2.05
CA ARG A 227 7.68 -5.35 -0.71
C ARG A 227 7.59 -6.54 0.24
N HIS A 228 6.45 -7.25 0.25
CA HIS A 228 6.31 -8.46 1.07
C HIS A 228 7.27 -9.56 0.61
N THR A 229 7.40 -9.73 -0.70
CA THR A 229 8.31 -10.72 -1.28
C THR A 229 9.75 -10.43 -0.88
N TRP A 230 10.22 -9.17 -0.98
CA TRP A 230 11.57 -8.82 -0.59
C TRP A 230 11.82 -9.10 0.90
N ALA A 231 10.90 -8.70 1.79
CA ALA A 231 11.03 -8.91 3.22
C ALA A 231 11.07 -10.40 3.58
N THR A 232 10.18 -11.20 2.96
CA THR A 232 10.11 -12.64 3.18
C THR A 232 11.35 -13.35 2.62
N THR A 233 11.83 -12.97 1.43
CA THR A 233 13.07 -13.50 0.86
C THR A 233 14.27 -13.18 1.75
N ALA A 234 14.40 -11.93 2.20
CA ALA A 234 15.47 -11.52 3.11
C ALA A 234 15.43 -12.30 4.42
N TYR A 235 14.25 -12.56 4.97
CA TYR A 235 14.08 -13.39 6.16
C TYR A 235 14.55 -14.84 5.94
N TYR A 236 14.19 -15.46 4.81
CA TYR A 236 14.64 -16.82 4.48
C TYR A 236 16.13 -16.88 4.13
N CYS A 237 16.75 -15.77 3.75
CA CYS A 237 18.21 -15.63 3.62
C CYS A 237 18.88 -15.35 4.97
N GLU A 238 18.20 -15.60 6.10
CA GLU A 238 18.71 -15.47 7.48
C GLU A 238 19.14 -14.04 7.84
N ILE A 239 18.65 -13.02 7.12
CA ILE A 239 18.88 -11.62 7.48
C ILE A 239 18.07 -11.28 8.72
N HIS A 240 18.75 -10.74 9.75
CA HIS A 240 18.09 -10.39 11.00
C HIS A 240 16.91 -9.43 10.80
N PRO A 241 15.71 -9.67 11.41
CA PRO A 241 14.51 -8.83 11.22
C PRO A 241 14.74 -7.34 11.47
N GLY A 242 15.65 -6.97 12.38
CA GLY A 242 16.04 -5.59 12.63
C GLY A 242 16.65 -4.92 11.39
N ILE A 243 17.53 -5.61 10.68
CA ILE A 243 18.15 -5.11 9.44
C ILE A 243 17.08 -5.00 8.34
N ILE A 244 16.18 -5.99 8.24
CA ILE A 244 15.06 -5.95 7.30
C ILE A 244 14.18 -4.74 7.59
N SER A 245 13.83 -4.51 8.86
CA SER A 245 13.02 -3.38 9.32
C SER A 245 13.64 -2.04 8.96
N GLU A 246 14.95 -1.90 9.21
CA GLU A 246 15.71 -0.70 8.88
C GLU A 246 15.77 -0.46 7.36
N ALA A 247 16.14 -1.48 6.59
CA ALA A 247 16.23 -1.43 5.13
C ALA A 247 14.89 -1.07 4.47
N MET A 248 13.78 -1.46 5.08
CA MET A 248 12.43 -1.11 4.65
C MET A 248 11.95 0.24 5.19
N GLY A 249 12.66 0.86 6.11
CA GLY A 249 12.27 2.13 6.75
C GLY A 249 11.02 2.00 7.61
N HIS A 250 10.87 0.90 8.35
CA HIS A 250 9.81 0.75 9.33
C HIS A 250 10.09 1.60 10.58
N SER A 251 9.05 2.06 11.26
CA SER A 251 9.18 2.83 12.50
C SER A 251 9.60 1.98 13.70
N SER A 252 9.26 0.68 13.67
CA SER A 252 9.65 -0.31 14.68
C SER A 252 9.79 -1.69 14.05
N ILE A 253 10.54 -2.57 14.74
CA ILE A 253 10.76 -3.95 14.33
C ILE A 253 9.46 -4.78 14.33
N THR A 254 8.50 -4.43 15.20
CA THR A 254 7.20 -5.11 15.31
C THR A 254 6.31 -4.96 14.07
N VAL A 255 6.70 -4.11 13.13
CA VAL A 255 6.00 -3.89 11.85
C VAL A 255 6.55 -4.80 10.74
N THR A 256 7.70 -5.44 10.97
CA THR A 256 8.37 -6.33 10.02
C THR A 256 7.94 -7.75 10.21
#